data_b9df8e7bad31c8682e55acb7e5a11b57
#
_entry.id   b9df8e7bad31c8682e55acb7e5a11b57
#
_cell.length_a   1.000
_cell.length_b   1.000
_cell.length_c   1.000
_cell.angle_alpha   90.00
_cell.angle_beta   90.00
_cell.angle_gamma   90.00
#
_symmetry.space_group_name_H-M   'P 1'
#
loop_
_entity.id
_entity.type
_entity.pdbx_description
1 polymer ?
#
loop_
_entity_poly.entity_id
_entity_poly.type
_entity_poly.pdbx_seq_one_letter_code
_entity_poly.pdbx_strand_id
1 'polypeptide(L)'
;MAIYHLEAKVVSRGTGRSAVAASAYLSCSKILNDYDGVQHDYTRKKGLVWQEVFLPEFAPSEWKERGVLWNAVEENEKTKDSRLAREFVVALPIELSEAQWEKLLSDFISDTFVADGMCADVAIHDPYPPGHNPHAHIMLTVRPLDEKGNWQYKTQKEYLCVKNGEEQGFTADEFKIAQTEGWEKQYQYKVGRKKVYLPPSEAENHGYERASKHPKSTKFGRQNPIAERWNSEEQLVLWRAAWADVTNRHLETAGHEERIDHRSHADRGLTEQPTIHEGVVARALEKKGIVSDRCELNRQIKADNALLRELKTTVKKLMQAVKASVPALAEAMESLRANMVIFRYQIRYAGFGKHKLSESLNVLKPDLERYALLVQQIKNKAKERKTLLAEKKETPFYQFVAHNDLAKQIAELTEDLEELKSEKTMLLSSFDCSEDTGIAEVKKSVAAMEENLKRLTKQEEKYAAELEDALKQFSELREQAKNVDSAELLEQRAALQSDKIQAATSKIKTAYGEKFDPLILFDSKRDVTDLLHEESEARSIQRYLHQKYQRTQQKMDKRSKRQDPER
;
A
#
# COMPACT_ATOMS: atom_id res chain seq x y z
N MET A 1 -14.17 11.00 14.58
CA MET A 1 -14.45 10.94 13.13
C MET A 1 -14.17 9.53 12.66
N ALA A 2 -15.20 8.83 12.19
CA ALA A 2 -15.12 7.47 11.71
C ALA A 2 -14.10 7.35 10.55
N ILE A 3 -13.24 6.33 10.59
CA ILE A 3 -12.22 6.07 9.58
C ILE A 3 -12.45 4.68 8.98
N TYR A 4 -12.26 4.56 7.66
CA TYR A 4 -12.23 3.25 7.03
C TYR A 4 -10.88 2.58 7.26
N HIS A 5 -10.91 1.37 7.81
CA HIS A 5 -9.77 0.48 7.83
C HIS A 5 -10.25 -0.97 7.77
N LEU A 6 -9.75 -1.73 6.82
CA LEU A 6 -9.88 -3.18 6.75
C LEU A 6 -8.57 -3.75 6.21
N GLU A 7 -7.80 -4.39 7.07
CA GLU A 7 -6.59 -5.12 6.72
C GLU A 7 -6.89 -6.62 6.65
N ALA A 8 -6.46 -7.26 5.56
CA ALA A 8 -6.61 -8.70 5.36
C ALA A 8 -5.24 -9.39 5.50
N LYS A 9 -5.16 -10.40 6.34
CA LYS A 9 -3.96 -11.20 6.62
C LYS A 9 -4.23 -12.68 6.44
N VAL A 10 -3.19 -13.45 6.21
CA VAL A 10 -3.25 -14.92 6.18
C VAL A 10 -2.50 -15.47 7.39
N VAL A 11 -3.14 -16.36 8.13
CA VAL A 11 -2.49 -17.19 9.14
C VAL A 11 -2.03 -18.46 8.43
N SER A 12 -0.72 -18.66 8.31
CA SER A 12 -0.13 -19.79 7.60
C SER A 12 0.93 -20.47 8.44
N ARG A 13 0.90 -21.80 8.48
CA ARG A 13 1.90 -22.63 9.16
C ARG A 13 3.29 -22.43 8.55
N GLY A 14 3.40 -22.27 7.24
CA GLY A 14 4.67 -22.00 6.54
C GLY A 14 5.37 -20.71 6.97
N THR A 15 4.65 -19.75 7.55
CA THR A 15 5.21 -18.52 8.14
C THR A 15 5.44 -18.64 9.65
N GLY A 16 5.34 -19.84 10.23
CA GLY A 16 5.48 -20.08 11.65
C GLY A 16 4.28 -19.62 12.50
N ARG A 17 3.11 -19.34 11.87
CA ARG A 17 1.89 -18.94 12.59
C ARG A 17 0.98 -20.14 12.81
N SER A 18 0.28 -20.18 13.95
CA SER A 18 -0.75 -21.14 14.32
C SER A 18 -2.11 -20.44 14.40
N ALA A 19 -3.18 -21.11 13.96
CA ALA A 19 -4.54 -20.62 14.11
C ALA A 19 -4.99 -20.63 15.58
N VAL A 20 -4.60 -21.67 16.34
CA VAL A 20 -4.86 -21.77 17.78
C VAL A 20 -4.17 -20.63 18.53
N ALA A 21 -2.89 -20.33 18.21
CA ALA A 21 -2.16 -19.22 18.81
C ALA A 21 -2.81 -17.85 18.49
N ALA A 22 -3.25 -17.68 17.25
CA ALA A 22 -3.92 -16.44 16.82
C ALA A 22 -5.26 -16.25 17.53
N SER A 23 -6.06 -17.32 17.67
CA SER A 23 -7.33 -17.30 18.41
C SER A 23 -7.12 -17.04 19.91
N ALA A 24 -6.15 -17.69 20.54
CA ALA A 24 -5.80 -17.40 21.92
C ALA A 24 -5.37 -15.95 22.14
N TYR A 25 -4.60 -15.39 21.18
CA TYR A 25 -4.14 -14.00 21.23
C TYR A 25 -5.30 -13.00 21.10
N LEU A 26 -6.21 -13.20 20.13
CA LEU A 26 -7.32 -12.28 19.93
C LEU A 26 -8.32 -12.32 21.08
N SER A 27 -8.55 -13.49 21.66
CA SER A 27 -9.49 -13.70 22.75
C SER A 27 -8.91 -13.49 24.15
N CYS A 28 -7.62 -13.13 24.26
CA CYS A 28 -6.93 -12.98 25.55
C CYS A 28 -7.06 -14.23 26.42
N SER A 29 -7.07 -15.41 25.82
CA SER A 29 -7.34 -16.69 26.49
C SER A 29 -6.12 -17.62 26.49
N LYS A 30 -6.32 -18.78 27.10
CA LYS A 30 -5.32 -19.84 27.18
C LYS A 30 -5.86 -21.07 26.43
N ILE A 31 -5.21 -21.45 25.33
CA ILE A 31 -5.63 -22.57 24.48
C ILE A 31 -4.44 -23.49 24.23
N LEU A 32 -4.64 -24.81 24.36
CA LEU A 32 -3.68 -25.83 23.98
C LEU A 32 -3.80 -26.08 22.46
N ASN A 33 -2.68 -26.09 21.77
CA ASN A 33 -2.62 -26.53 20.38
C ASN A 33 -2.28 -28.01 20.33
N ASP A 34 -3.24 -28.83 19.91
CA ASP A 34 -3.09 -30.31 19.86
C ASP A 34 -2.11 -30.75 18.77
N TYR A 35 -1.88 -29.90 17.73
CA TYR A 35 -0.98 -30.21 16.62
C TYR A 35 0.50 -30.28 17.05
N ASP A 36 0.94 -29.39 17.91
CA ASP A 36 2.34 -29.30 18.38
C ASP A 36 2.51 -29.44 19.90
N GLY A 37 1.41 -29.58 20.65
CA GLY A 37 1.40 -29.68 22.10
C GLY A 37 1.74 -28.39 22.84
N VAL A 38 1.80 -27.24 22.13
CA VAL A 38 2.15 -25.96 22.73
C VAL A 38 0.92 -25.28 23.33
N GLN A 39 1.05 -24.88 24.59
CA GLN A 39 0.02 -24.10 25.27
C GLN A 39 0.24 -22.62 25.05
N HIS A 40 -0.68 -21.97 24.34
CA HIS A 40 -0.68 -20.53 24.13
C HIS A 40 -1.46 -19.83 25.23
N ASP A 41 -0.81 -18.96 26.02
CA ASP A 41 -1.40 -18.28 27.16
C ASP A 41 -1.26 -16.75 26.98
N TYR A 42 -2.37 -16.09 26.68
CA TYR A 42 -2.47 -14.64 26.53
C TYR A 42 -3.40 -13.99 27.57
N THR A 43 -3.68 -14.68 28.70
CA THR A 43 -4.57 -14.20 29.77
C THR A 43 -4.10 -12.90 30.44
N ARG A 44 -2.81 -12.55 30.29
CA ARG A 44 -2.23 -11.30 30.79
C ARG A 44 -2.51 -10.08 29.88
N LYS A 45 -2.94 -10.33 28.64
CA LYS A 45 -3.28 -9.27 27.70
C LYS A 45 -4.56 -8.57 28.17
N LYS A 46 -4.58 -7.23 28.08
CA LYS A 46 -5.72 -6.39 28.48
C LYS A 46 -6.33 -5.71 27.25
N GLY A 47 -7.51 -5.13 27.41
CA GLY A 47 -8.20 -4.36 26.38
C GLY A 47 -9.17 -5.18 25.54
N LEU A 48 -9.49 -6.40 25.93
CA LEU A 48 -10.59 -7.17 25.37
C LEU A 48 -11.91 -6.60 25.87
N VAL A 49 -12.79 -6.21 24.94
CA VAL A 49 -14.12 -5.65 25.21
C VAL A 49 -15.19 -6.72 25.03
N TRP A 50 -15.12 -7.44 23.91
CA TRP A 50 -16.11 -8.45 23.57
C TRP A 50 -15.50 -9.51 22.66
N GLN A 51 -16.09 -10.71 22.68
CA GLN A 51 -15.66 -11.82 21.82
C GLN A 51 -16.79 -12.82 21.59
N GLU A 52 -16.83 -13.40 20.38
CA GLU A 52 -17.79 -14.44 20.04
C GLU A 52 -17.30 -15.33 18.89
N VAL A 53 -17.84 -16.55 18.80
CA VAL A 53 -17.64 -17.46 17.67
C VAL A 53 -18.98 -17.63 16.94
N PHE A 54 -18.98 -17.31 15.63
CA PHE A 54 -20.12 -17.46 14.75
C PHE A 54 -19.97 -18.69 13.87
N LEU A 55 -21.01 -19.49 13.78
CA LEU A 55 -21.02 -20.75 13.05
C LEU A 55 -22.14 -20.77 12.02
N PRO A 56 -21.93 -21.29 10.79
CA PRO A 56 -23.01 -21.64 9.88
C PRO A 56 -23.89 -22.74 10.49
N GLU A 57 -25.14 -22.83 10.05
CA GLU A 57 -26.17 -23.71 10.60
C GLU A 57 -25.74 -25.19 10.66
N PHE A 58 -25.00 -25.65 9.65
CA PHE A 58 -24.54 -27.04 9.53
C PHE A 58 -23.17 -27.31 10.18
N ALA A 59 -22.53 -26.31 10.78
CA ALA A 59 -21.26 -26.53 11.47
C ALA A 59 -21.48 -27.28 12.80
N PRO A 60 -20.53 -28.13 13.23
CA PRO A 60 -20.58 -28.78 14.53
C PRO A 60 -20.75 -27.77 15.68
N SER A 61 -21.74 -28.00 16.53
CA SER A 61 -22.08 -27.06 17.62
C SER A 61 -20.98 -26.87 18.65
N GLU A 62 -20.14 -27.89 18.84
CA GLU A 62 -18.95 -27.85 19.71
C GLU A 62 -17.89 -26.84 19.26
N TRP A 63 -17.94 -26.41 17.99
CA TRP A 63 -17.03 -25.38 17.48
C TRP A 63 -17.38 -23.97 17.98
N LYS A 64 -18.46 -23.79 18.73
CA LYS A 64 -18.68 -22.57 19.53
C LYS A 64 -17.55 -22.36 20.55
N GLU A 65 -16.91 -23.44 20.99
CA GLU A 65 -15.66 -23.39 21.73
C GLU A 65 -14.50 -23.20 20.75
N ARG A 66 -13.86 -22.03 20.81
CA ARG A 66 -12.82 -21.62 19.85
C ARG A 66 -11.60 -22.54 19.81
N GLY A 67 -11.25 -23.12 20.98
CA GLY A 67 -10.16 -24.09 21.07
C GLY A 67 -10.46 -25.33 20.25
N VAL A 68 -11.71 -25.83 20.29
CA VAL A 68 -12.16 -26.97 19.49
C VAL A 68 -12.18 -26.64 18.01
N LEU A 69 -12.72 -25.47 17.62
CA LEU A 69 -12.76 -25.03 16.23
C LEU A 69 -11.35 -24.97 15.61
N TRP A 70 -10.43 -24.26 16.27
CA TRP A 70 -9.12 -24.00 15.67
C TRP A 70 -8.19 -25.21 15.73
N ASN A 71 -8.35 -26.10 16.70
CA ASN A 71 -7.68 -27.41 16.69
C ASN A 71 -8.22 -28.30 15.55
N ALA A 72 -9.53 -28.32 15.29
CA ALA A 72 -10.09 -29.03 14.15
C ALA A 72 -9.58 -28.50 12.80
N VAL A 73 -9.35 -27.18 12.67
CA VAL A 73 -8.71 -26.58 11.49
C VAL A 73 -7.25 -27.04 11.37
N GLU A 74 -6.46 -26.96 12.44
CA GLU A 74 -5.04 -27.36 12.45
C GLU A 74 -4.87 -28.85 12.10
N GLU A 75 -5.73 -29.70 12.62
CA GLU A 75 -5.71 -31.14 12.36
C GLU A 75 -6.05 -31.46 10.90
N ASN A 76 -7.04 -30.75 10.33
CA ASN A 76 -7.43 -30.99 8.94
C ASN A 76 -6.41 -30.47 7.92
N GLU A 77 -5.62 -29.45 8.25
CA GLU A 77 -4.62 -28.84 7.40
C GLU A 77 -3.25 -29.53 7.54
N LYS A 78 -3.04 -30.62 6.80
CA LYS A 78 -1.89 -31.54 6.98
C LYS A 78 -0.57 -31.09 6.35
N THR A 79 -0.57 -30.07 5.46
CA THR A 79 0.66 -29.67 4.77
C THR A 79 1.48 -28.67 5.57
N LYS A 80 2.81 -28.69 5.39
CA LYS A 80 3.75 -27.82 6.08
C LYS A 80 3.49 -26.33 5.83
N ASP A 81 2.96 -25.97 4.65
CA ASP A 81 2.73 -24.58 4.24
C ASP A 81 1.23 -24.23 4.20
N SER A 82 0.39 -25.00 4.95
CA SER A 82 -1.06 -24.79 4.97
C SER A 82 -1.43 -23.36 5.38
N ARG A 83 -2.37 -22.79 4.65
CA ARG A 83 -3.14 -21.63 5.11
C ARG A 83 -4.20 -22.12 6.09
N LEU A 84 -4.15 -21.63 7.33
CA LEU A 84 -4.97 -22.09 8.45
C LEU A 84 -6.22 -21.21 8.61
N ALA A 85 -6.04 -19.90 8.53
CA ALA A 85 -7.10 -18.92 8.67
C ALA A 85 -6.85 -17.68 7.82
N ARG A 86 -7.92 -16.92 7.59
CA ARG A 86 -7.86 -15.52 7.15
C ARG A 86 -8.22 -14.65 8.34
N GLU A 87 -7.44 -13.61 8.57
CA GLU A 87 -7.67 -12.64 9.62
C GLU A 87 -7.98 -11.29 9.00
N PHE A 88 -9.09 -10.67 9.38
CA PHE A 88 -9.35 -9.27 9.13
C PHE A 88 -9.16 -8.46 10.40
N VAL A 89 -8.59 -7.27 10.26
CA VAL A 89 -8.55 -6.27 11.31
C VAL A 89 -9.31 -5.05 10.80
N VAL A 90 -10.38 -4.69 11.51
CA VAL A 90 -11.25 -3.57 11.13
C VAL A 90 -11.28 -2.51 12.23
N ALA A 91 -11.23 -1.22 11.86
CA ALA A 91 -11.43 -0.13 12.81
C ALA A 91 -12.91 0.04 13.11
N LEU A 92 -13.25 0.23 14.37
CA LEU A 92 -14.61 0.51 14.82
C LEU A 92 -14.83 2.03 14.98
N PRO A 93 -16.00 2.56 14.56
CA PRO A 93 -16.32 3.96 14.74
C PRO A 93 -16.36 4.34 16.23
N ILE A 94 -15.61 5.35 16.63
CA ILE A 94 -15.61 5.87 18.01
C ILE A 94 -16.92 6.59 18.37
N GLU A 95 -17.73 6.89 17.36
CA GLU A 95 -19.05 7.50 17.49
C GLU A 95 -20.09 6.52 18.03
N LEU A 96 -19.84 5.21 17.87
CA LEU A 96 -20.73 4.14 18.35
C LEU A 96 -20.32 3.67 19.75
N SER A 97 -21.28 3.24 20.54
CA SER A 97 -21.06 2.58 21.83
C SER A 97 -20.59 1.12 21.67
N GLU A 98 -20.09 0.51 22.75
CA GLU A 98 -19.66 -0.90 22.76
C GLU A 98 -20.79 -1.84 22.31
N ALA A 99 -22.00 -1.68 22.81
CA ALA A 99 -23.14 -2.49 22.38
C ALA A 99 -23.51 -2.30 20.90
N GLN A 100 -23.27 -1.10 20.34
CA GLN A 100 -23.45 -0.86 18.91
C GLN A 100 -22.31 -1.48 18.07
N TRP A 101 -21.08 -1.55 18.60
CA TRP A 101 -19.99 -2.27 17.96
C TRP A 101 -20.27 -3.79 17.87
N GLU A 102 -20.77 -4.39 18.96
CA GLU A 102 -21.16 -5.80 18.99
C GLU A 102 -22.21 -6.09 17.91
N LYS A 103 -23.25 -5.25 17.84
CA LYS A 103 -24.32 -5.42 16.83
C LYS A 103 -23.80 -5.21 15.41
N LEU A 104 -22.99 -4.18 15.17
CA LEU A 104 -22.36 -3.91 13.88
C LEU A 104 -21.55 -5.11 13.39
N LEU A 105 -20.71 -5.69 14.26
CA LEU A 105 -19.91 -6.86 13.93
C LEU A 105 -20.75 -8.12 13.72
N SER A 106 -21.75 -8.32 14.57
CA SER A 106 -22.66 -9.46 14.43
C SER A 106 -23.40 -9.44 13.09
N ASP A 107 -23.95 -8.28 12.68
CA ASP A 107 -24.61 -8.10 11.40
C ASP A 107 -23.63 -8.32 10.24
N PHE A 108 -22.46 -7.68 10.29
CA PHE A 108 -21.44 -7.81 9.24
C PHE A 108 -20.95 -9.26 9.07
N ILE A 109 -20.64 -9.95 10.19
CA ILE A 109 -20.11 -11.31 10.18
C ILE A 109 -21.16 -12.31 9.71
N SER A 110 -22.39 -12.19 10.22
CA SER A 110 -23.48 -13.09 9.88
C SER A 110 -23.87 -12.99 8.40
N ASP A 111 -24.05 -11.76 7.90
CA ASP A 111 -24.49 -11.52 6.54
C ASP A 111 -23.38 -11.79 5.49
N THR A 112 -22.11 -11.57 5.87
CA THR A 112 -21.01 -11.58 4.89
C THR A 112 -20.24 -12.90 4.89
N PHE A 113 -20.00 -13.52 6.04
CA PHE A 113 -19.11 -14.67 6.17
C PHE A 113 -19.84 -15.94 6.56
N VAL A 114 -20.72 -15.86 7.57
CA VAL A 114 -21.44 -17.04 8.08
C VAL A 114 -22.47 -17.50 7.07
N ALA A 115 -23.20 -16.58 6.46
CA ALA A 115 -24.14 -16.88 5.38
C ALA A 115 -23.47 -17.52 4.16
N ASP A 116 -22.19 -17.25 3.95
CA ASP A 116 -21.35 -17.84 2.89
C ASP A 116 -20.66 -19.16 3.32
N GLY A 117 -20.95 -19.66 4.55
CA GLY A 117 -20.48 -20.96 5.06
C GLY A 117 -19.13 -20.92 5.79
N MET A 118 -18.62 -19.76 6.18
CA MET A 118 -17.42 -19.64 7.00
C MET A 118 -17.75 -19.66 8.49
N CYS A 119 -16.92 -20.33 9.28
CA CYS A 119 -16.88 -20.08 10.72
C CYS A 119 -16.05 -18.83 10.98
N ALA A 120 -16.50 -18.01 11.93
CA ALA A 120 -15.82 -16.77 12.30
C ALA A 120 -15.57 -16.71 13.81
N ASP A 121 -14.36 -16.35 14.22
CA ASP A 121 -13.96 -16.10 15.60
C ASP A 121 -13.56 -14.63 15.72
N VAL A 122 -14.28 -13.87 16.53
CA VAL A 122 -14.14 -12.42 16.61
C VAL A 122 -13.84 -11.93 18.01
N ALA A 123 -13.06 -10.85 18.10
CA ALA A 123 -12.83 -10.13 19.35
C ALA A 123 -12.69 -8.63 19.10
N ILE A 124 -13.31 -7.82 19.95
CA ILE A 124 -13.15 -6.36 20.00
C ILE A 124 -12.06 -6.03 21.01
N HIS A 125 -11.11 -5.22 20.57
CA HIS A 125 -10.09 -4.64 21.44
C HIS A 125 -10.20 -3.12 21.47
N ASP A 126 -10.11 -2.55 22.66
CA ASP A 126 -9.89 -1.12 22.86
C ASP A 126 -8.70 -0.90 23.79
N PRO A 127 -7.49 -0.73 23.25
CA PRO A 127 -6.26 -0.59 24.03
C PRO A 127 -6.17 0.80 24.66
N TYR A 128 -6.80 1.00 25.82
CA TYR A 128 -6.69 2.22 26.60
C TYR A 128 -5.97 1.98 27.95
N PRO A 129 -5.05 2.87 28.38
CA PRO A 129 -4.21 3.79 27.62
C PRO A 129 -3.14 3.05 26.80
N PRO A 130 -2.63 3.57 25.69
CA PRO A 130 -2.31 4.98 25.48
C PRO A 130 -3.19 5.71 24.46
N GLY A 131 -4.22 5.11 23.91
CA GLY A 131 -5.09 5.78 22.96
C GLY A 131 -6.36 4.97 22.72
N HIS A 132 -7.47 5.64 22.61
CA HIS A 132 -8.73 5.07 22.19
C HIS A 132 -8.63 4.70 20.70
N ASN A 133 -8.56 3.42 20.40
CA ASN A 133 -8.44 2.87 19.04
C ASN A 133 -9.21 1.54 18.97
N PRO A 134 -10.54 1.60 19.07
CA PRO A 134 -11.36 0.40 19.04
C PRO A 134 -11.23 -0.28 17.67
N HIS A 135 -10.93 -1.57 17.70
CA HIS A 135 -10.80 -2.39 16.51
C HIS A 135 -11.20 -3.83 16.78
N ALA A 136 -11.64 -4.51 15.74
CA ALA A 136 -11.99 -5.91 15.83
C ALA A 136 -11.01 -6.77 15.01
N HIS A 137 -10.64 -7.91 15.58
CA HIS A 137 -10.02 -9.01 14.87
C HIS A 137 -11.09 -10.04 14.53
N ILE A 138 -11.15 -10.45 13.27
CA ILE A 138 -12.09 -11.43 12.75
C ILE A 138 -11.26 -12.53 12.09
N MET A 139 -11.21 -13.70 12.71
CA MET A 139 -10.58 -14.88 12.10
C MET A 139 -11.64 -15.73 11.40
N LEU A 140 -11.38 -16.11 10.17
CA LEU A 140 -12.27 -16.87 9.30
C LEU A 140 -11.63 -18.18 8.86
N THR A 141 -12.41 -19.23 8.79
CA THR A 141 -11.99 -20.49 8.17
C THR A 141 -11.77 -20.30 6.67
N VAL A 142 -10.83 -21.06 6.10
CA VAL A 142 -10.43 -20.96 4.68
C VAL A 142 -10.84 -22.18 3.86
N ARG A 143 -11.55 -23.10 4.49
CA ARG A 143 -12.07 -24.32 3.87
C ARG A 143 -13.59 -24.36 4.03
N PRO A 144 -14.34 -24.55 2.95
CA PRO A 144 -15.78 -24.66 3.06
C PRO A 144 -16.20 -25.96 3.76
N LEU A 145 -17.40 -25.95 4.32
CA LEU A 145 -18.07 -27.10 4.90
C LEU A 145 -19.10 -27.67 3.91
N ASP A 146 -19.37 -28.97 4.00
CA ASP A 146 -20.53 -29.58 3.36
C ASP A 146 -21.77 -29.45 4.26
N GLU A 147 -22.95 -29.84 3.75
CA GLU A 147 -24.22 -29.79 4.49
C GLU A 147 -24.25 -30.70 5.75
N LYS A 148 -23.27 -31.54 5.90
CA LYS A 148 -23.10 -32.44 7.08
C LYS A 148 -22.08 -31.92 8.09
N GLY A 149 -21.54 -30.72 7.86
CA GLY A 149 -20.53 -30.11 8.71
C GLY A 149 -19.11 -30.64 8.53
N ASN A 150 -18.81 -31.39 7.47
CA ASN A 150 -17.47 -31.88 7.19
C ASN A 150 -16.70 -30.89 6.30
N TRP A 151 -15.36 -30.83 6.52
CA TRP A 151 -14.48 -30.03 5.69
C TRP A 151 -14.44 -30.52 4.24
N GLN A 152 -14.76 -29.65 3.29
CA GLN A 152 -14.55 -29.91 1.87
C GLN A 152 -13.06 -29.77 1.50
N TYR A 153 -12.66 -30.34 0.37
CA TYR A 153 -11.31 -30.16 -0.15
C TYR A 153 -11.13 -28.75 -0.72
N LYS A 154 -9.95 -28.12 -0.44
CA LYS A 154 -9.55 -26.87 -1.13
C LYS A 154 -9.22 -27.11 -2.58
N THR A 155 -8.53 -28.24 -2.84
CA THR A 155 -8.16 -28.69 -4.17
C THR A 155 -8.46 -30.17 -4.30
N GLN A 156 -9.00 -30.57 -5.43
CA GLN A 156 -9.31 -31.96 -5.73
C GLN A 156 -8.36 -32.45 -6.81
N LYS A 157 -7.70 -33.60 -6.55
CA LYS A 157 -6.76 -34.19 -7.51
C LYS A 157 -7.50 -34.61 -8.77
N GLU A 158 -6.98 -34.21 -9.94
CA GLU A 158 -7.47 -34.66 -11.23
C GLU A 158 -6.47 -35.59 -11.89
N TYR A 159 -7.00 -36.65 -12.48
CA TYR A 159 -6.24 -37.53 -13.37
C TYR A 159 -6.31 -36.97 -14.78
N LEU A 160 -5.15 -36.86 -15.45
CA LEU A 160 -5.08 -36.49 -16.85
C LEU A 160 -5.34 -37.74 -17.70
N CYS A 161 -6.55 -37.83 -18.22
CA CYS A 161 -7.02 -38.93 -19.02
C CYS A 161 -6.98 -38.57 -20.50
N VAL A 162 -6.91 -39.58 -21.37
CA VAL A 162 -6.87 -39.40 -22.82
C VAL A 162 -7.96 -40.20 -23.50
N LYS A 163 -8.52 -39.65 -24.59
CA LYS A 163 -9.48 -40.29 -25.50
C LYS A 163 -9.28 -39.69 -26.87
N ASN A 164 -9.04 -40.55 -27.87
CA ASN A 164 -8.84 -40.14 -29.29
C ASN A 164 -7.77 -39.03 -29.47
N GLY A 165 -6.72 -39.03 -28.64
CA GLY A 165 -5.64 -38.06 -28.70
C GLY A 165 -5.91 -36.73 -27.93
N GLU A 166 -7.10 -36.55 -27.41
CA GLU A 166 -7.43 -35.41 -26.53
C GLU A 166 -7.14 -35.74 -25.07
N GLU A 167 -6.53 -34.80 -24.33
CA GLU A 167 -6.24 -34.95 -22.91
C GLU A 167 -7.17 -34.04 -22.06
N GLN A 168 -7.84 -34.61 -21.06
CA GLN A 168 -8.72 -33.89 -20.14
C GLN A 168 -8.52 -34.35 -18.69
N GLY A 169 -8.68 -33.41 -17.75
CA GLY A 169 -8.60 -33.69 -16.31
C GLY A 169 -9.95 -34.13 -15.75
N PHE A 170 -9.96 -35.21 -14.97
CA PHE A 170 -11.13 -35.72 -14.26
C PHE A 170 -10.79 -35.99 -12.80
N THR A 171 -11.68 -35.61 -11.88
CA THR A 171 -11.62 -36.07 -10.49
C THR A 171 -11.84 -37.58 -10.41
N ALA A 172 -11.61 -38.17 -9.22
CA ALA A 172 -11.80 -39.62 -9.05
C ALA A 172 -13.24 -40.07 -9.33
N ASP A 173 -14.22 -39.25 -9.00
CA ASP A 173 -15.65 -39.57 -9.18
C ASP A 173 -16.10 -39.30 -10.62
N GLU A 174 -15.69 -38.19 -11.22
CA GLU A 174 -15.93 -37.90 -12.65
C GLU A 174 -15.31 -38.97 -13.54
N PHE A 175 -14.14 -39.50 -13.19
CA PHE A 175 -13.49 -40.55 -13.96
C PHE A 175 -14.29 -41.85 -14.03
N LYS A 176 -15.07 -42.20 -12.99
CA LYS A 176 -15.95 -43.37 -13.02
C LYS A 176 -16.97 -43.31 -14.17
N ILE A 177 -17.46 -42.10 -14.45
CA ILE A 177 -18.39 -41.86 -15.59
C ILE A 177 -17.59 -41.78 -16.89
N ALA A 178 -16.53 -40.97 -16.93
CA ALA A 178 -15.70 -40.78 -18.12
C ALA A 178 -15.09 -42.09 -18.62
N GLN A 179 -14.77 -43.04 -17.74
CA GLN A 179 -14.29 -44.36 -18.11
C GLN A 179 -15.32 -45.13 -18.94
N THR A 180 -16.62 -45.01 -18.66
CA THR A 180 -17.69 -45.65 -19.44
C THR A 180 -17.84 -45.01 -20.82
N GLU A 181 -17.37 -43.80 -20.99
CA GLU A 181 -17.34 -43.06 -22.26
C GLU A 181 -16.06 -43.31 -23.06
N GLY A 182 -15.13 -44.12 -22.55
CA GLY A 182 -13.90 -44.51 -23.23
C GLY A 182 -12.69 -43.62 -22.91
N TRP A 183 -12.72 -42.81 -21.82
CA TRP A 183 -11.54 -42.11 -21.34
C TRP A 183 -10.64 -43.03 -20.53
N GLU A 184 -9.32 -42.97 -20.79
CA GLU A 184 -8.33 -43.79 -20.10
C GLU A 184 -7.32 -42.94 -19.31
N LYS A 185 -6.98 -43.40 -18.09
CA LYS A 185 -5.88 -42.81 -17.32
C LYS A 185 -4.54 -43.08 -17.99
N GLN A 186 -3.68 -42.11 -18.05
CA GLN A 186 -2.32 -42.26 -18.54
C GLN A 186 -1.38 -42.71 -17.43
N TYR A 187 -0.45 -43.60 -17.74
CA TYR A 187 0.60 -44.07 -16.84
C TYR A 187 1.96 -43.93 -17.49
N GLN A 188 3.03 -43.90 -16.70
CA GLN A 188 4.38 -43.97 -17.26
C GLN A 188 4.72 -45.37 -17.68
N TYR A 189 5.18 -45.52 -18.94
CA TYR A 189 5.69 -46.74 -19.54
C TYR A 189 7.13 -46.55 -20.03
N LYS A 190 7.91 -47.62 -20.07
CA LYS A 190 9.27 -47.64 -20.61
C LYS A 190 9.20 -47.78 -22.12
N VAL A 191 9.64 -46.77 -22.88
CA VAL A 191 9.76 -46.78 -24.32
C VAL A 191 11.24 -46.59 -24.66
N GLY A 192 11.96 -47.69 -24.87
CA GLY A 192 13.40 -47.68 -24.98
C GLY A 192 14.08 -47.17 -23.71
N ARG A 193 14.87 -46.06 -23.81
CA ARG A 193 15.55 -45.44 -22.69
C ARG A 193 14.73 -44.32 -22.01
N LYS A 194 13.54 -44.01 -22.54
CA LYS A 194 12.69 -42.91 -22.03
C LYS A 194 11.47 -43.45 -21.29
N LYS A 195 10.92 -42.64 -20.39
CA LYS A 195 9.62 -42.87 -19.76
C LYS A 195 8.61 -41.92 -20.39
N VAL A 196 7.52 -42.46 -20.93
CA VAL A 196 6.46 -41.71 -21.61
C VAL A 196 5.13 -42.01 -20.97
N TYR A 197 4.24 -41.03 -20.90
CA TYR A 197 2.87 -41.23 -20.44
C TYR A 197 1.99 -41.68 -21.60
N LEU A 198 1.37 -42.87 -21.43
CA LEU A 198 0.50 -43.50 -22.42
C LEU A 198 -0.74 -44.07 -21.70
N PRO A 199 -1.90 -44.20 -22.40
CA PRO A 199 -3.02 -44.99 -21.91
C PRO A 199 -2.69 -46.48 -21.93
N PRO A 200 -3.33 -47.31 -21.07
CA PRO A 200 -3.12 -48.74 -21.04
C PRO A 200 -3.36 -49.41 -22.38
N SER A 201 -4.43 -49.05 -23.11
CA SER A 201 -4.77 -49.58 -24.42
C SER A 201 -3.63 -49.41 -25.44
N GLU A 202 -2.99 -48.28 -25.53
CA GLU A 202 -1.88 -48.02 -26.43
C GLU A 202 -0.60 -48.74 -25.97
N ALA A 203 -0.34 -48.74 -24.66
CA ALA A 203 0.84 -49.40 -24.12
C ALA A 203 0.81 -50.94 -24.28
N GLU A 204 -0.37 -51.56 -24.14
CA GLU A 204 -0.60 -53.00 -24.35
C GLU A 204 -0.41 -53.36 -25.79
N ASN A 205 -0.93 -52.58 -26.75
CA ASN A 205 -0.74 -52.81 -28.18
C ASN A 205 0.73 -52.81 -28.62
N HIS A 206 1.59 -52.10 -27.91
CA HIS A 206 3.03 -52.02 -28.17
C HIS A 206 3.87 -52.88 -27.21
N GLY A 207 3.28 -53.58 -26.25
CA GLY A 207 3.98 -54.43 -25.29
C GLY A 207 4.91 -53.66 -24.33
N TYR A 208 4.61 -52.41 -24.02
CA TYR A 208 5.47 -51.59 -23.13
C TYR A 208 5.30 -51.94 -21.66
N GLU A 209 6.41 -51.97 -20.92
CA GLU A 209 6.42 -52.26 -19.49
C GLU A 209 6.03 -51.00 -18.69
N ARG A 210 5.07 -51.14 -17.79
CA ARG A 210 4.61 -50.03 -16.91
C ARG A 210 5.68 -49.65 -15.88
N ALA A 211 6.07 -48.37 -15.87
CA ALA A 211 7.13 -47.82 -15.02
C ALA A 211 6.60 -47.15 -13.73
N SER A 212 5.30 -46.82 -13.63
CA SER A 212 4.71 -46.18 -12.46
C SER A 212 3.35 -46.77 -12.13
N LYS A 213 3.08 -46.97 -10.82
CA LYS A 213 1.76 -47.36 -10.31
C LYS A 213 0.76 -46.18 -10.31
N HIS A 214 1.28 -44.93 -10.30
CA HIS A 214 0.47 -43.73 -10.20
C HIS A 214 0.13 -43.19 -11.58
N PRO A 215 -1.15 -42.84 -11.82
CA PRO A 215 -1.55 -42.22 -13.07
C PRO A 215 -1.02 -40.78 -13.19
N LYS A 216 -0.92 -40.27 -14.40
CA LYS A 216 -0.67 -38.89 -14.69
C LYS A 216 -1.76 -38.04 -14.04
N SER A 217 -1.39 -36.95 -13.37
CA SER A 217 -2.33 -36.08 -12.69
C SER A 217 -1.86 -34.64 -12.78
N THR A 218 -2.80 -33.71 -12.61
CA THR A 218 -2.50 -32.28 -12.50
C THR A 218 -1.60 -32.02 -11.30
N LYS A 219 -0.70 -31.04 -11.44
CA LYS A 219 0.26 -30.70 -10.39
C LYS A 219 -0.43 -30.12 -9.14
N PHE A 220 -1.44 -29.28 -9.35
CA PHE A 220 -2.13 -28.56 -8.27
C PHE A 220 -3.58 -29.02 -8.03
N GLY A 221 -4.14 -29.85 -8.92
CA GLY A 221 -5.54 -30.26 -8.88
C GLY A 221 -6.50 -29.15 -9.32
N ARG A 222 -7.79 -29.47 -9.36
CA ARG A 222 -8.88 -28.49 -9.54
C ARG A 222 -9.18 -27.83 -8.19
N GLN A 223 -9.26 -26.51 -8.17
CA GLN A 223 -9.63 -25.79 -6.96
C GLN A 223 -11.13 -25.98 -6.66
N ASN A 224 -11.48 -26.00 -5.39
CA ASN A 224 -12.88 -25.92 -4.98
C ASN A 224 -13.40 -24.52 -5.36
N PRO A 225 -14.51 -24.39 -6.12
CA PRO A 225 -15.00 -23.09 -6.60
C PRO A 225 -15.30 -22.09 -5.48
N ILE A 226 -15.77 -22.57 -4.32
CA ILE A 226 -16.04 -21.73 -3.14
C ILE A 226 -14.72 -21.20 -2.58
N ALA A 227 -13.74 -22.10 -2.37
CA ALA A 227 -12.42 -21.71 -1.86
C ALA A 227 -11.65 -20.80 -2.85
N GLU A 228 -11.83 -20.99 -4.16
CA GLU A 228 -11.26 -20.14 -5.20
C GLU A 228 -11.86 -18.73 -5.14
N ARG A 229 -13.19 -18.61 -5.10
CA ARG A 229 -13.89 -17.35 -4.94
C ARG A 229 -13.44 -16.61 -3.68
N TRP A 230 -13.36 -17.30 -2.53
CA TRP A 230 -12.91 -16.69 -1.27
C TRP A 230 -11.47 -16.18 -1.31
N ASN A 231 -10.64 -16.66 -2.25
CA ASN A 231 -9.25 -16.23 -2.41
C ASN A 231 -9.07 -15.21 -3.56
N SER A 232 -10.14 -14.82 -4.25
CA SER A 232 -10.05 -13.85 -5.33
C SER A 232 -9.91 -12.41 -4.82
N GLU A 233 -9.33 -11.54 -5.66
CA GLU A 233 -9.21 -10.11 -5.37
C GLU A 233 -10.58 -9.44 -5.41
N GLU A 234 -11.46 -9.86 -6.30
CA GLU A 234 -12.82 -9.37 -6.43
C GLU A 234 -13.62 -9.61 -5.15
N GLN A 235 -13.49 -10.79 -4.55
CA GLN A 235 -14.17 -11.09 -3.28
C GLN A 235 -13.66 -10.20 -2.14
N LEU A 236 -12.37 -9.90 -2.11
CA LEU A 236 -11.82 -8.97 -1.12
C LEU A 236 -12.40 -7.56 -1.28
N VAL A 237 -12.58 -7.10 -2.52
CA VAL A 237 -13.22 -5.79 -2.79
C VAL A 237 -14.68 -5.79 -2.32
N LEU A 238 -15.43 -6.88 -2.57
CA LEU A 238 -16.81 -7.03 -2.08
C LEU A 238 -16.88 -6.99 -0.55
N TRP A 239 -16.01 -7.70 0.15
CA TRP A 239 -15.95 -7.65 1.62
C TRP A 239 -15.60 -6.26 2.16
N ARG A 240 -14.71 -5.53 1.48
CA ARG A 240 -14.38 -4.14 1.82
C ARG A 240 -15.55 -3.20 1.63
N ALA A 241 -16.31 -3.37 0.55
CA ALA A 241 -17.53 -2.60 0.31
C ALA A 241 -18.61 -2.93 1.37
N ALA A 242 -18.86 -4.21 1.64
CA ALA A 242 -19.82 -4.65 2.65
C ALA A 242 -19.51 -4.07 4.04
N TRP A 243 -18.22 -4.04 4.44
CA TRP A 243 -17.81 -3.40 5.70
C TRP A 243 -18.17 -1.92 5.75
N ALA A 244 -17.93 -1.18 4.67
CA ALA A 244 -18.28 0.23 4.60
C ALA A 244 -19.81 0.43 4.65
N ASP A 245 -20.57 -0.37 3.92
CA ASP A 245 -22.01 -0.26 3.82
C ASP A 245 -22.71 -0.58 5.14
N VAL A 246 -22.32 -1.67 5.81
CA VAL A 246 -22.86 -2.05 7.12
C VAL A 246 -22.51 -0.99 8.17
N THR A 247 -21.26 -0.54 8.20
CA THR A 247 -20.83 0.52 9.14
C THR A 247 -21.61 1.82 8.93
N ASN A 248 -21.80 2.25 7.69
CA ASN A 248 -22.55 3.47 7.38
C ASN A 248 -24.03 3.36 7.78
N ARG A 249 -24.65 2.19 7.61
CA ARG A 249 -26.02 1.92 8.04
C ARG A 249 -26.15 2.02 9.57
N HIS A 250 -25.20 1.50 10.32
CA HIS A 250 -25.18 1.59 11.78
C HIS A 250 -24.94 3.03 12.27
N LEU A 251 -24.05 3.77 11.63
CA LEU A 251 -23.84 5.19 11.92
C LEU A 251 -25.10 6.01 11.68
N GLU A 252 -25.77 5.78 10.56
CA GLU A 252 -27.04 6.45 10.23
C GLU A 252 -28.15 6.13 11.23
N THR A 253 -28.30 4.86 11.59
CA THR A 253 -29.28 4.41 12.59
C THR A 253 -29.01 5.03 13.96
N ALA A 254 -27.75 5.28 14.30
CA ALA A 254 -27.35 5.95 15.52
C ALA A 254 -27.44 7.50 15.44
N GLY A 255 -27.84 8.06 14.30
CA GLY A 255 -28.00 9.52 14.10
C GLY A 255 -26.70 10.27 13.80
N HIS A 256 -25.64 9.59 13.40
CA HIS A 256 -24.37 10.21 13.03
C HIS A 256 -24.31 10.54 11.54
N GLU A 257 -23.69 11.69 11.22
CA GLU A 257 -23.49 12.14 9.83
C GLU A 257 -22.21 11.57 9.20
N GLU A 258 -21.28 11.08 10.01
CA GLU A 258 -20.03 10.48 9.55
C GLU A 258 -20.29 9.27 8.65
N ARG A 259 -19.48 9.16 7.60
CA ARG A 259 -19.52 8.02 6.67
C ARG A 259 -18.11 7.59 6.35
N ILE A 260 -17.92 6.28 6.17
CA ILE A 260 -16.68 5.67 5.70
C ILE A 260 -16.81 5.20 4.26
N ASP A 261 -15.70 5.12 3.53
CA ASP A 261 -15.68 4.67 2.14
C ASP A 261 -14.46 3.75 1.94
N HIS A 262 -14.68 2.58 1.35
CA HIS A 262 -13.66 1.56 1.12
C HIS A 262 -12.74 1.88 -0.06
N ARG A 263 -13.15 2.79 -0.95
CA ARG A 263 -12.41 3.16 -2.15
C ARG A 263 -11.22 4.06 -1.81
N SER A 264 -10.19 4.01 -2.63
CA SER A 264 -9.06 4.92 -2.50
C SER A 264 -9.48 6.38 -2.73
N HIS A 265 -8.69 7.33 -2.25
CA HIS A 265 -8.94 8.76 -2.52
C HIS A 265 -8.99 9.05 -4.04
N ALA A 266 -8.14 8.38 -4.83
CA ALA A 266 -8.14 8.51 -6.28
C ALA A 266 -9.47 8.02 -6.91
N ASP A 267 -9.96 6.84 -6.51
CA ASP A 267 -11.23 6.27 -7.01
C ASP A 267 -12.44 7.13 -6.61
N ARG A 268 -12.33 7.87 -5.51
CA ARG A 268 -13.34 8.83 -5.05
C ARG A 268 -13.22 10.20 -5.73
N GLY A 269 -12.24 10.40 -6.60
CA GLY A 269 -11.95 11.70 -7.21
C GLY A 269 -11.46 12.76 -6.23
N LEU A 270 -10.96 12.34 -5.04
CA LEU A 270 -10.43 13.27 -4.05
C LEU A 270 -8.98 13.60 -4.37
N THR A 271 -8.67 14.89 -4.36
CA THR A 271 -7.30 15.38 -4.57
C THR A 271 -6.44 15.35 -3.31
N GLU A 272 -7.03 14.99 -2.17
CA GLU A 272 -6.34 14.85 -0.89
C GLU A 272 -5.42 13.62 -0.88
N GLN A 273 -4.22 13.77 -0.31
CA GLN A 273 -3.32 12.65 -0.12
C GLN A 273 -3.73 11.82 1.09
N PRO A 274 -3.75 10.48 1.00
CA PRO A 274 -3.99 9.62 2.15
C PRO A 274 -2.79 9.67 3.10
N THR A 275 -3.06 9.58 4.41
CA THR A 275 -2.03 9.39 5.43
C THR A 275 -1.49 7.96 5.37
N ILE A 276 -0.26 7.75 5.84
CA ILE A 276 0.36 6.44 5.94
C ILE A 276 0.19 5.85 7.35
N HIS A 277 0.24 4.52 7.46
CA HIS A 277 0.24 3.86 8.77
C HIS A 277 1.52 4.18 9.55
N GLU A 278 1.39 4.82 10.70
CA GLU A 278 2.54 5.23 11.54
C GLU A 278 3.24 4.04 12.18
N GLY A 279 2.48 3.08 12.67
CA GLY A 279 2.97 1.91 13.39
C GLY A 279 3.26 2.19 14.87
N VAL A 280 3.35 1.10 15.65
CA VAL A 280 3.52 1.16 17.12
C VAL A 280 4.87 1.78 17.50
N VAL A 281 5.93 1.44 16.76
CA VAL A 281 7.29 1.94 17.04
C VAL A 281 7.39 3.45 16.84
N ALA A 282 6.87 3.97 15.71
CA ALA A 282 6.88 5.40 15.43
C ALA A 282 6.12 6.19 16.49
N ARG A 283 4.94 5.72 16.89
CA ARG A 283 4.15 6.33 17.97
C ARG A 283 4.83 6.23 19.33
N ALA A 284 5.54 5.14 19.63
CA ALA A 284 6.29 5.01 20.86
C ALA A 284 7.49 5.97 20.94
N LEU A 285 8.17 6.24 19.80
CA LEU A 285 9.22 7.26 19.70
C LEU A 285 8.68 8.66 19.94
N GLU A 286 7.56 9.03 19.31
CA GLU A 286 6.90 10.32 19.50
C GLU A 286 6.52 10.58 20.99
N LYS A 287 6.04 9.55 21.69
CA LYS A 287 5.74 9.65 23.14
C LYS A 287 6.99 9.93 23.99
N LYS A 288 8.16 9.52 23.52
CA LYS A 288 9.45 9.82 24.17
C LYS A 288 10.05 11.15 23.73
N GLY A 289 9.31 11.96 22.95
CA GLY A 289 9.79 13.23 22.41
C GLY A 289 10.74 13.10 21.21
N ILE A 290 10.87 11.88 20.64
CA ILE A 290 11.71 11.64 19.46
C ILE A 290 10.81 11.72 18.23
N VAL A 291 11.07 12.70 17.35
CA VAL A 291 10.30 12.87 16.12
C VAL A 291 10.49 11.66 15.20
N SER A 292 9.39 11.04 14.81
CA SER A 292 9.39 9.94 13.85
C SER A 292 9.07 10.46 12.45
N ASP A 293 9.87 10.06 11.45
CA ASP A 293 9.67 10.45 10.04
C ASP A 293 8.26 10.12 9.54
N ARG A 294 7.67 9.00 9.98
CA ARG A 294 6.29 8.61 9.60
C ARG A 294 5.23 9.51 10.20
N CYS A 295 5.38 9.87 11.46
CA CYS A 295 4.45 10.80 12.14
C CYS A 295 4.60 12.21 11.58
N GLU A 296 5.83 12.64 11.32
CA GLU A 296 6.11 13.94 10.71
C GLU A 296 5.52 14.01 9.28
N LEU A 297 5.69 12.95 8.50
CA LEU A 297 5.09 12.86 7.17
C LEU A 297 3.56 12.97 7.23
N ASN A 298 2.92 12.31 8.18
CA ASN A 298 1.47 12.41 8.35
C ASN A 298 1.03 13.82 8.79
N ARG A 299 1.80 14.49 9.63
CA ARG A 299 1.56 15.91 9.97
C ARG A 299 1.60 16.79 8.73
N GLN A 300 2.61 16.58 7.87
CA GLN A 300 2.76 17.34 6.63
C GLN A 300 1.63 17.06 5.63
N ILE A 301 1.25 15.78 5.43
CA ILE A 301 0.11 15.41 4.57
C ILE A 301 -1.19 16.07 5.07
N LYS A 302 -1.45 16.06 6.37
CA LYS A 302 -2.64 16.69 6.95
C LYS A 302 -2.63 18.22 6.75
N ALA A 303 -1.49 18.87 6.94
CA ALA A 303 -1.33 20.30 6.73
C ALA A 303 -1.54 20.69 5.26
N ASP A 304 -0.94 19.95 4.33
CA ASP A 304 -1.09 20.15 2.88
C ASP A 304 -2.56 19.97 2.42
N ASN A 305 -3.24 18.94 2.92
CA ASN A 305 -4.64 18.70 2.60
C ASN A 305 -5.56 19.80 3.16
N ALA A 306 -5.29 20.27 4.38
CA ALA A 306 -6.04 21.36 4.98
C ALA A 306 -5.85 22.68 4.20
N LEU A 307 -4.61 22.99 3.83
CA LEU A 307 -4.28 24.16 3.04
C LEU A 307 -4.99 24.13 1.68
N LEU A 308 -4.93 23.00 0.96
CA LEU A 308 -5.57 22.86 -0.34
C LEU A 308 -7.10 23.04 -0.25
N ARG A 309 -7.71 22.47 0.79
CA ARG A 309 -9.15 22.57 1.03
C ARG A 309 -9.58 24.02 1.29
N GLU A 310 -8.81 24.74 2.07
CA GLU A 310 -9.01 26.18 2.33
C GLU A 310 -8.92 27.00 1.05
N LEU A 311 -7.87 26.77 0.24
CA LEU A 311 -7.66 27.50 -1.02
C LEU A 311 -8.82 27.28 -2.00
N LYS A 312 -9.23 26.01 -2.21
CA LYS A 312 -10.36 25.68 -3.10
C LYS A 312 -11.68 26.30 -2.63
N THR A 313 -11.96 26.26 -1.33
CA THR A 313 -13.18 26.85 -0.78
C THR A 313 -13.20 28.36 -0.95
N THR A 314 -12.08 29.04 -0.73
CA THR A 314 -11.94 30.49 -0.91
C THR A 314 -12.14 30.87 -2.37
N VAL A 315 -11.48 30.20 -3.32
CA VAL A 315 -11.64 30.46 -4.75
C VAL A 315 -13.08 30.23 -5.20
N LYS A 316 -13.73 29.14 -4.78
CA LYS A 316 -15.12 28.88 -5.12
C LYS A 316 -16.07 29.99 -4.69
N LYS A 317 -15.90 30.52 -3.48
CA LYS A 317 -16.69 31.66 -2.97
C LYS A 317 -16.43 32.93 -3.80
N LEU A 318 -15.17 33.24 -4.10
CA LEU A 318 -14.79 34.40 -4.90
C LEU A 318 -15.32 34.31 -6.32
N MET A 319 -15.21 33.17 -6.98
CA MET A 319 -15.76 32.94 -8.33
C MET A 319 -17.28 33.12 -8.40
N GLN A 320 -18.00 32.79 -7.33
CA GLN A 320 -19.44 33.07 -7.25
C GLN A 320 -19.75 34.57 -7.07
N ALA A 321 -18.87 35.31 -6.38
CA ALA A 321 -19.04 36.75 -6.12
C ALA A 321 -18.63 37.63 -7.29
N VAL A 322 -17.77 37.17 -8.20
CA VAL A 322 -17.17 37.93 -9.31
C VAL A 322 -18.20 38.54 -10.26
N LYS A 323 -19.39 37.97 -10.39
CA LYS A 323 -20.47 38.53 -11.27
C LYS A 323 -20.98 39.89 -10.83
N ALA A 324 -20.54 40.46 -9.72
CA ALA A 324 -21.17 41.58 -9.06
C ALA A 324 -20.35 42.90 -9.07
N SER A 325 -18.99 42.91 -9.14
CA SER A 325 -18.22 44.18 -9.05
C SER A 325 -16.74 44.05 -9.43
N VAL A 326 -16.12 45.18 -9.85
CA VAL A 326 -14.66 45.28 -10.10
C VAL A 326 -13.80 44.90 -8.91
N PRO A 327 -14.10 45.30 -7.67
CA PRO A 327 -13.33 44.84 -6.49
C PRO A 327 -13.34 43.31 -6.29
N ALA A 328 -14.49 42.65 -6.52
CA ALA A 328 -14.57 41.17 -6.40
C ALA A 328 -13.75 40.49 -7.51
N LEU A 329 -13.73 41.02 -8.71
CA LEU A 329 -12.90 40.54 -9.82
C LEU A 329 -11.40 40.66 -9.48
N ALA A 330 -10.98 41.83 -8.98
CA ALA A 330 -9.60 42.09 -8.54
C ALA A 330 -9.16 41.12 -7.43
N GLU A 331 -10.02 40.93 -6.45
CA GLU A 331 -9.76 40.02 -5.35
C GLU A 331 -9.65 38.57 -5.81
N ALA A 332 -10.51 38.11 -6.71
CA ALA A 332 -10.44 36.76 -7.28
C ALA A 332 -9.13 36.54 -8.04
N MET A 333 -8.74 37.49 -8.90
CA MET A 333 -7.50 37.42 -9.69
C MET A 333 -6.26 37.36 -8.80
N GLU A 334 -6.14 38.26 -7.79
CA GLU A 334 -4.97 38.28 -6.91
C GLU A 334 -4.95 37.09 -5.93
N SER A 335 -6.11 36.55 -5.54
CA SER A 335 -6.20 35.31 -4.76
C SER A 335 -5.75 34.09 -5.57
N LEU A 336 -6.16 33.96 -6.84
CA LEU A 336 -5.67 32.91 -7.72
C LEU A 336 -4.17 33.00 -7.95
N ARG A 337 -3.65 34.20 -8.19
CA ARG A 337 -2.21 34.43 -8.31
C ARG A 337 -1.45 34.00 -7.05
N ALA A 338 -1.93 34.35 -5.89
CA ALA A 338 -1.36 33.94 -4.61
C ALA A 338 -1.37 32.41 -4.43
N ASN A 339 -2.46 31.75 -4.83
CA ASN A 339 -2.58 30.30 -4.82
C ASN A 339 -1.60 29.64 -5.81
N MET A 340 -1.42 30.20 -7.01
CA MET A 340 -0.42 29.71 -7.97
C MET A 340 1.00 29.75 -7.40
N VAL A 341 1.35 30.76 -6.60
CA VAL A 341 2.65 30.83 -5.90
C VAL A 341 2.77 29.67 -4.91
N ILE A 342 1.69 29.34 -4.18
CA ILE A 342 1.69 28.20 -3.26
C ILE A 342 1.86 26.89 -4.03
N PHE A 343 1.10 26.67 -5.11
CA PHE A 343 1.21 25.45 -5.92
C PHE A 343 2.59 25.32 -6.56
N ARG A 344 3.14 26.42 -7.07
CA ARG A 344 4.48 26.40 -7.66
C ARG A 344 5.57 26.09 -6.63
N TYR A 345 5.43 26.60 -5.40
CA TYR A 345 6.32 26.25 -4.30
C TYR A 345 6.27 24.75 -3.99
N GLN A 346 5.09 24.16 -3.92
CA GLN A 346 4.89 22.74 -3.70
C GLN A 346 5.53 21.88 -4.80
N ILE A 347 5.35 22.26 -6.06
CA ILE A 347 5.96 21.57 -7.22
C ILE A 347 7.48 21.59 -7.12
N ARG A 348 8.07 22.77 -6.90
CA ARG A 348 9.53 22.93 -6.82
C ARG A 348 10.11 22.18 -5.61
N TYR A 349 9.46 22.26 -4.46
CA TYR A 349 9.89 21.54 -3.26
C TYR A 349 9.86 20.02 -3.47
N ALA A 350 8.79 19.49 -4.06
CA ALA A 350 8.69 18.08 -4.41
C ALA A 350 9.77 17.67 -5.44
N GLY A 351 9.98 18.49 -6.47
CA GLY A 351 11.02 18.27 -7.50
C GLY A 351 12.43 18.22 -6.91
N PHE A 352 12.76 19.14 -5.98
CA PHE A 352 14.05 19.12 -5.28
C PHE A 352 14.22 17.85 -4.42
N GLY A 353 13.19 17.46 -3.68
CA GLY A 353 13.21 16.22 -2.90
C GLY A 353 13.36 14.98 -3.77
N LYS A 354 12.70 14.93 -4.92
CA LYS A 354 12.83 13.85 -5.92
C LYS A 354 14.27 13.74 -6.45
N HIS A 355 14.87 14.86 -6.81
CA HIS A 355 16.24 14.88 -7.33
C HIS A 355 17.20 14.29 -6.31
N LYS A 356 17.17 14.75 -5.07
CA LYS A 356 18.02 14.25 -3.98
C LYS A 356 17.84 12.75 -3.72
N LEU A 357 16.60 12.26 -3.71
CA LEU A 357 16.31 10.83 -3.53
C LEU A 357 16.80 10.00 -4.72
N SER A 358 16.62 10.50 -5.95
CA SER A 358 17.09 9.81 -7.15
C SER A 358 18.61 9.68 -7.18
N GLU A 359 19.34 10.71 -6.79
CA GLU A 359 20.80 10.65 -6.68
C GLU A 359 21.24 9.58 -5.69
N SER A 360 20.62 9.54 -4.48
CA SER A 360 20.91 8.51 -3.48
C SER A 360 20.59 7.10 -3.98
N LEU A 361 19.45 6.91 -4.64
CA LEU A 361 19.04 5.61 -5.19
C LEU A 361 19.94 5.14 -6.34
N ASN A 362 20.43 6.06 -7.18
CA ASN A 362 21.32 5.74 -8.29
C ASN A 362 22.70 5.20 -7.82
N VAL A 363 23.10 5.54 -6.60
CA VAL A 363 24.30 4.97 -5.97
C VAL A 363 23.98 3.66 -5.26
N LEU A 364 22.96 3.64 -4.39
CA LEU A 364 22.70 2.51 -3.51
C LEU A 364 22.16 1.27 -4.22
N LYS A 365 21.36 1.43 -5.28
CA LYS A 365 20.75 0.27 -5.98
C LYS A 365 21.75 -0.60 -6.72
N PRO A 366 22.63 -0.06 -7.58
CA PRO A 366 23.62 -0.87 -8.27
C PRO A 366 24.53 -1.62 -7.29
N ASP A 367 24.92 -0.98 -6.19
CA ASP A 367 25.75 -1.60 -5.17
C ASP A 367 25.03 -2.76 -4.45
N LEU A 368 23.72 -2.61 -4.14
CA LEU A 368 22.92 -3.69 -3.58
C LEU A 368 22.71 -4.85 -4.56
N GLU A 369 22.51 -4.57 -5.84
CA GLU A 369 22.43 -5.60 -6.90
C GLU A 369 23.76 -6.33 -7.03
N ARG A 370 24.86 -5.61 -7.04
CA ARG A 370 26.22 -6.18 -7.08
C ARG A 370 26.48 -7.05 -5.87
N TYR A 371 26.11 -6.58 -4.66
CA TYR A 371 26.22 -7.36 -3.44
C TYR A 371 25.42 -8.67 -3.52
N ALA A 372 24.18 -8.63 -4.00
CA ALA A 372 23.35 -9.83 -4.14
C ALA A 372 23.96 -10.83 -5.13
N LEU A 373 24.53 -10.35 -6.23
CA LEU A 373 25.24 -11.15 -7.22
C LEU A 373 26.47 -11.83 -6.61
N LEU A 374 27.30 -11.07 -5.87
CA LEU A 374 28.48 -11.61 -5.18
C LEU A 374 28.11 -12.70 -4.17
N VAL A 375 27.09 -12.49 -3.35
CA VAL A 375 26.61 -13.52 -2.41
C VAL A 375 26.22 -14.79 -3.14
N GLN A 376 25.54 -14.68 -4.29
CA GLN A 376 25.16 -15.83 -5.10
C GLN A 376 26.36 -16.53 -5.73
N GLN A 377 27.33 -15.78 -6.27
CA GLN A 377 28.57 -16.32 -6.84
C GLN A 377 29.42 -17.04 -5.78
N ILE A 378 29.62 -16.43 -4.60
CA ILE A 378 30.33 -17.04 -3.47
C ILE A 378 29.67 -18.36 -3.07
N LYS A 379 28.33 -18.40 -2.98
CA LYS A 379 27.56 -19.61 -2.63
C LYS A 379 27.76 -20.72 -3.67
N ASN A 380 27.72 -20.38 -4.94
CA ASN A 380 27.88 -21.34 -6.04
C ASN A 380 29.31 -21.90 -6.08
N LYS A 381 30.33 -21.04 -6.06
CA LYS A 381 31.75 -21.47 -6.06
C LYS A 381 32.13 -22.25 -4.79
N ALA A 382 31.58 -21.87 -3.63
CA ALA A 382 31.78 -22.63 -2.40
C ALA A 382 31.17 -24.04 -2.48
N LYS A 383 30.00 -24.19 -3.12
CA LYS A 383 29.36 -25.49 -3.36
C LYS A 383 30.20 -26.33 -4.31
N GLU A 384 30.68 -25.76 -5.41
CA GLU A 384 31.54 -26.40 -6.41
C GLU A 384 32.86 -26.87 -5.76
N ARG A 385 33.53 -26.00 -5.02
CA ARG A 385 34.75 -26.34 -4.27
C ARG A 385 34.50 -27.49 -3.29
N LYS A 386 33.34 -27.52 -2.60
CA LYS A 386 32.98 -28.61 -1.69
C LYS A 386 32.81 -29.94 -2.43
N THR A 387 32.25 -29.91 -3.66
CA THR A 387 32.10 -31.11 -4.50
C THR A 387 33.46 -31.64 -4.93
N LEU A 388 34.36 -30.77 -5.43
CA LEU A 388 35.71 -31.17 -5.84
C LEU A 388 36.55 -31.68 -4.67
N LEU A 389 36.37 -31.12 -3.47
CA LEU A 389 37.03 -31.63 -2.26
C LEU A 389 36.55 -33.05 -1.88
N ALA A 390 35.26 -33.35 -2.07
CA ALA A 390 34.72 -34.69 -1.85
C ALA A 390 35.26 -35.66 -2.91
N GLU A 391 35.25 -35.29 -4.17
CA GLU A 391 35.78 -36.06 -5.28
C GLU A 391 37.28 -36.37 -5.12
N LYS A 392 38.08 -35.36 -4.73
CA LYS A 392 39.49 -35.55 -4.41
C LYS A 392 39.72 -36.52 -3.27
N LYS A 393 38.84 -36.53 -2.24
CA LYS A 393 38.91 -37.48 -1.12
C LYS A 393 38.60 -38.91 -1.54
N GLU A 394 37.72 -39.10 -2.50
CA GLU A 394 37.32 -40.40 -3.02
C GLU A 394 38.30 -40.94 -4.07
N THR A 395 39.09 -40.06 -4.73
CA THR A 395 40.08 -40.42 -5.74
C THR A 395 41.27 -41.12 -5.11
N PRO A 396 41.61 -42.35 -5.53
CA PRO A 396 42.72 -43.09 -4.97
C PRO A 396 44.08 -42.34 -5.15
N PHE A 397 44.94 -42.40 -4.11
CA PHE A 397 46.22 -41.65 -4.09
C PHE A 397 47.17 -42.04 -5.21
N TYR A 398 47.06 -43.20 -5.81
CA TYR A 398 47.90 -43.65 -6.94
C TYR A 398 47.47 -43.05 -8.29
N GLN A 399 46.36 -42.38 -8.38
CA GLN A 399 45.92 -41.62 -9.59
C GLN A 399 46.47 -40.18 -9.53
N PHE A 400 47.78 -40.06 -9.55
CA PHE A 400 48.52 -38.78 -9.32
C PHE A 400 48.07 -37.63 -10.23
N VAL A 401 47.80 -37.93 -11.54
CA VAL A 401 47.40 -36.88 -12.49
C VAL A 401 46.04 -36.30 -12.11
N ALA A 402 45.02 -37.16 -11.93
CA ALA A 402 43.66 -36.75 -11.54
C ALA A 402 43.68 -36.01 -10.16
N HIS A 403 44.49 -36.50 -9.21
CA HIS A 403 44.60 -35.90 -7.92
C HIS A 403 45.25 -34.49 -7.94
N ASN A 404 46.22 -34.29 -8.84
CA ASN A 404 46.87 -32.98 -9.04
C ASN A 404 45.94 -32.02 -9.80
N ASP A 405 45.18 -32.47 -10.81
CA ASP A 405 44.21 -31.65 -11.53
C ASP A 405 43.11 -31.16 -10.62
N LEU A 406 42.57 -32.03 -9.75
CA LEU A 406 41.60 -31.62 -8.73
C LEU A 406 42.19 -30.65 -7.71
N ALA A 407 43.46 -30.85 -7.33
CA ALA A 407 44.16 -29.93 -6.43
C ALA A 407 44.29 -28.53 -7.01
N LYS A 408 44.61 -28.45 -8.32
CA LYS A 408 44.74 -27.18 -9.06
C LYS A 408 43.40 -26.46 -9.16
N GLN A 409 42.33 -27.16 -9.57
CA GLN A 409 40.98 -26.59 -9.62
C GLN A 409 40.48 -26.10 -8.26
N ILE A 410 40.75 -26.82 -7.18
CA ILE A 410 40.43 -26.41 -5.82
C ILE A 410 41.20 -25.16 -5.41
N ALA A 411 42.48 -25.04 -5.81
CA ALA A 411 43.27 -23.86 -5.54
C ALA A 411 42.74 -22.62 -6.27
N GLU A 412 42.46 -22.74 -7.57
CA GLU A 412 41.83 -21.69 -8.40
C GLU A 412 40.49 -21.21 -7.81
N LEU A 413 39.62 -22.14 -7.47
CA LEU A 413 38.33 -21.80 -6.82
C LEU A 413 38.49 -21.17 -5.44
N THR A 414 39.58 -21.47 -4.74
CA THR A 414 39.86 -20.88 -3.42
C THR A 414 40.32 -19.42 -3.59
N GLU A 415 41.17 -19.13 -4.55
CA GLU A 415 41.62 -17.78 -4.92
C GLU A 415 40.42 -16.93 -5.37
N ASP A 416 39.61 -17.43 -6.30
CA ASP A 416 38.35 -16.78 -6.74
C ASP A 416 37.40 -16.46 -5.57
N LEU A 417 37.27 -17.37 -4.61
CA LEU A 417 36.44 -17.17 -3.43
C LEU A 417 36.98 -16.07 -2.50
N GLU A 418 38.29 -15.95 -2.39
CA GLU A 418 38.93 -14.89 -1.60
C GLU A 418 38.75 -13.52 -2.24
N GLU A 419 38.92 -13.43 -3.57
CA GLU A 419 38.67 -12.20 -4.32
C GLU A 419 37.20 -11.73 -4.18
N LEU A 420 36.24 -12.64 -4.41
CA LEU A 420 34.80 -12.33 -4.29
C LEU A 420 34.41 -11.92 -2.85
N LYS A 421 35.00 -12.53 -1.83
CA LYS A 421 34.79 -12.16 -0.43
C LYS A 421 35.38 -10.78 -0.12
N SER A 422 36.57 -10.48 -0.68
CA SER A 422 37.18 -9.17 -0.53
C SER A 422 36.32 -8.07 -1.15
N GLU A 423 35.84 -8.28 -2.39
CA GLU A 423 34.91 -7.35 -3.05
C GLU A 423 33.61 -7.18 -2.25
N LYS A 424 33.04 -8.28 -1.74
CA LYS A 424 31.87 -8.23 -0.86
C LYS A 424 32.11 -7.39 0.39
N THR A 425 33.29 -7.51 1.01
CA THR A 425 33.65 -6.74 2.21
C THR A 425 33.80 -5.25 1.89
N MET A 426 34.33 -4.90 0.73
CA MET A 426 34.40 -3.52 0.26
C MET A 426 33.00 -2.91 0.10
N LEU A 427 32.05 -3.65 -0.51
CA LEU A 427 30.67 -3.21 -0.65
C LEU A 427 29.96 -3.08 0.70
N LEU A 428 30.20 -3.98 1.66
CA LEU A 428 29.68 -3.82 3.01
C LEU A 428 30.18 -2.52 3.67
N SER A 429 31.43 -2.19 3.49
CA SER A 429 32.01 -0.95 4.01
C SER A 429 31.39 0.29 3.35
N SER A 430 31.05 0.24 2.04
CA SER A 430 30.37 1.35 1.36
C SER A 430 28.95 1.60 1.88
N PHE A 431 28.33 0.61 2.51
CA PHE A 431 27.03 0.72 3.19
C PHE A 431 27.14 1.05 4.69
N ASP A 432 28.32 1.36 5.21
CA ASP A 432 28.60 1.48 6.64
C ASP A 432 28.20 0.22 7.45
N CYS A 433 28.26 -0.95 6.82
CA CYS A 433 27.93 -2.24 7.43
C CYS A 433 29.20 -3.04 7.69
N SER A 434 29.34 -3.57 8.91
CA SER A 434 30.44 -4.50 9.24
C SER A 434 30.10 -5.96 8.92
N GLU A 435 28.81 -6.30 8.83
CA GLU A 435 28.29 -7.66 8.65
C GLU A 435 27.10 -7.71 7.69
N ASP A 436 26.84 -8.91 7.14
CA ASP A 436 25.71 -9.19 6.24
C ASP A 436 24.35 -8.86 6.87
N THR A 437 24.24 -8.87 8.18
CA THR A 437 23.02 -8.52 8.94
C THR A 437 22.58 -7.07 8.71
N GLY A 438 23.53 -6.16 8.49
CA GLY A 438 23.25 -4.74 8.21
C GLY A 438 22.55 -4.49 6.87
N ILE A 439 22.74 -5.36 5.88
CA ILE A 439 22.14 -5.22 4.55
C ILE A 439 20.61 -5.22 4.57
N ALA A 440 20.01 -5.88 5.54
CA ALA A 440 18.55 -5.86 5.70
C ALA A 440 18.02 -4.43 5.98
N GLU A 441 18.74 -3.65 6.78
CA GLU A 441 18.44 -2.25 7.08
C GLU A 441 18.64 -1.35 5.84
N VAL A 442 19.73 -1.57 5.08
CA VAL A 442 19.99 -0.83 3.83
C VAL A 442 18.88 -1.10 2.80
N LYS A 443 18.47 -2.35 2.62
CA LYS A 443 17.32 -2.70 1.74
C LYS A 443 16.03 -2.03 2.17
N LYS A 444 15.78 -1.97 3.47
CA LYS A 444 14.60 -1.31 4.02
C LYS A 444 14.65 0.20 3.80
N SER A 445 15.82 0.80 3.95
CA SER A 445 16.05 2.23 3.66
C SER A 445 15.82 2.54 2.18
N VAL A 446 16.36 1.73 1.27
CA VAL A 446 16.14 1.87 -0.18
C VAL A 446 14.67 1.75 -0.53
N ALA A 447 13.96 0.76 0.02
CA ALA A 447 12.52 0.61 -0.21
C ALA A 447 11.72 1.84 0.31
N ALA A 448 12.10 2.40 1.45
CA ALA A 448 11.49 3.62 1.99
C ALA A 448 11.78 4.85 1.10
N MET A 449 12.99 4.96 0.55
CA MET A 449 13.35 6.02 -0.41
C MET A 449 12.53 5.91 -1.70
N GLU A 450 12.32 4.69 -2.22
CA GLU A 450 11.48 4.44 -3.41
C GLU A 450 10.02 4.81 -3.17
N GLU A 451 9.48 4.44 -2.03
CA GLU A 451 8.11 4.80 -1.64
C GLU A 451 7.96 6.32 -1.52
N ASN A 452 8.94 6.99 -0.91
CA ASN A 452 8.97 8.44 -0.79
C ASN A 452 9.10 9.13 -2.17
N LEU A 453 9.90 8.58 -3.07
CA LEU A 453 10.02 9.08 -4.45
C LEU A 453 8.68 9.00 -5.20
N LYS A 454 7.97 7.88 -5.09
CA LYS A 454 6.62 7.71 -5.66
C LYS A 454 5.63 8.73 -5.07
N ARG A 455 5.71 8.97 -3.77
CA ARG A 455 4.87 9.95 -3.10
C ARG A 455 5.13 11.38 -3.58
N LEU A 456 6.39 11.79 -3.66
CA LEU A 456 6.76 13.11 -4.16
C LEU A 456 6.37 13.31 -5.62
N THR A 457 6.45 12.25 -6.44
CA THR A 457 5.97 12.30 -7.83
C THR A 457 4.45 12.56 -7.89
N LYS A 458 3.67 11.84 -7.11
CA LYS A 458 2.21 12.06 -7.02
C LYS A 458 1.87 13.46 -6.48
N GLN A 459 2.66 13.98 -5.53
CA GLN A 459 2.47 15.32 -4.99
C GLN A 459 2.75 16.38 -6.06
N GLU A 460 3.83 16.23 -6.81
CA GLU A 460 4.16 17.13 -7.92
C GLU A 460 3.07 17.14 -9.00
N GLU A 461 2.61 15.96 -9.45
CA GLU A 461 1.53 15.81 -10.42
C GLU A 461 0.24 16.47 -9.93
N LYS A 462 -0.13 16.27 -8.68
CA LYS A 462 -1.30 16.88 -8.06
C LYS A 462 -1.24 18.40 -8.12
N TYR A 463 -0.14 19.00 -7.67
CA TYR A 463 -0.02 20.46 -7.66
C TYR A 463 0.20 21.06 -9.05
N ALA A 464 0.73 20.28 -9.99
CA ALA A 464 0.76 20.67 -11.40
C ALA A 464 -0.66 20.79 -11.98
N ALA A 465 -1.54 19.83 -11.69
CA ALA A 465 -2.95 19.89 -12.10
C ALA A 465 -3.69 21.07 -11.43
N GLU A 466 -3.46 21.34 -10.13
CA GLU A 466 -4.05 22.50 -9.45
C GLU A 466 -3.55 23.84 -10.01
N LEU A 467 -2.28 23.90 -10.40
CA LEU A 467 -1.71 25.07 -11.06
C LEU A 467 -2.33 25.30 -12.46
N GLU A 468 -2.52 24.24 -13.22
CA GLU A 468 -3.18 24.30 -14.54
C GLU A 468 -4.63 24.76 -14.43
N ASP A 469 -5.39 24.23 -13.46
CA ASP A 469 -6.77 24.66 -13.18
C ASP A 469 -6.82 26.16 -12.77
N ALA A 470 -5.91 26.59 -11.91
CA ALA A 470 -5.81 27.98 -11.49
C ALA A 470 -5.45 28.91 -12.66
N LEU A 471 -4.57 28.49 -13.57
CA LEU A 471 -4.24 29.23 -14.79
C LEU A 471 -5.45 29.37 -15.72
N LYS A 472 -6.23 28.29 -15.87
CA LYS A 472 -7.47 28.32 -16.64
C LYS A 472 -8.49 29.30 -16.07
N GLN A 473 -8.74 29.22 -14.76
CA GLN A 473 -9.64 30.13 -14.05
C GLN A 473 -9.17 31.57 -14.14
N PHE A 474 -7.87 31.82 -14.01
CA PHE A 474 -7.31 33.17 -14.18
C PHE A 474 -7.51 33.72 -15.60
N SER A 475 -7.37 32.86 -16.62
CA SER A 475 -7.64 33.21 -18.00
C SER A 475 -9.12 33.59 -18.21
N GLU A 476 -10.06 32.86 -17.61
CA GLU A 476 -11.49 33.18 -17.65
C GLU A 476 -11.81 34.53 -16.99
N LEU A 477 -11.19 34.83 -15.83
CA LEU A 477 -11.30 36.13 -15.17
C LEU A 477 -10.71 37.26 -16.02
N ARG A 478 -9.61 36.99 -16.75
CA ARG A 478 -8.97 37.93 -17.66
C ARG A 478 -9.87 38.27 -18.86
N GLU A 479 -10.63 37.31 -19.35
CA GLU A 479 -11.65 37.59 -20.40
C GLU A 479 -12.79 38.45 -19.84
N GLN A 480 -13.26 38.20 -18.61
CA GLN A 480 -14.27 39.05 -17.96
C GLN A 480 -13.74 40.46 -17.68
N ALA A 481 -12.46 40.60 -17.39
CA ALA A 481 -11.79 41.87 -17.14
C ALA A 481 -11.81 42.81 -18.36
N LYS A 482 -11.99 42.29 -19.59
CA LYS A 482 -12.12 43.13 -20.80
C LYS A 482 -13.41 43.95 -20.82
N ASN A 483 -14.41 43.59 -20.01
CA ASN A 483 -15.73 44.23 -19.98
C ASN A 483 -15.89 45.24 -18.84
N VAL A 484 -14.82 45.55 -18.09
CA VAL A 484 -14.85 46.45 -16.94
C VAL A 484 -13.84 47.58 -17.11
N ASP A 485 -13.92 48.62 -16.27
CA ASP A 485 -12.93 49.70 -16.30
C ASP A 485 -11.55 49.16 -15.94
N SER A 486 -10.67 49.15 -16.96
CA SER A 486 -9.31 48.60 -16.84
C SER A 486 -8.45 49.42 -15.87
N ALA A 487 -8.69 50.71 -15.71
CA ALA A 487 -7.92 51.55 -14.79
C ALA A 487 -8.31 51.29 -13.35
N GLU A 488 -9.61 51.17 -13.06
CA GLU A 488 -10.12 50.83 -11.75
C GLU A 488 -9.66 49.41 -11.32
N LEU A 489 -9.77 48.44 -12.24
CA LEU A 489 -9.33 47.06 -11.97
C LEU A 489 -7.84 46.99 -11.63
N LEU A 490 -6.98 47.68 -12.39
CA LEU A 490 -5.53 47.71 -12.15
C LEU A 490 -5.21 48.36 -10.81
N GLU A 491 -5.92 49.41 -10.40
CA GLU A 491 -5.73 50.06 -9.10
C GLU A 491 -6.11 49.13 -7.96
N GLN A 492 -7.24 48.41 -8.05
CA GLN A 492 -7.71 47.45 -7.05
C GLN A 492 -6.76 46.26 -6.96
N ARG A 493 -6.31 45.71 -8.07
CA ARG A 493 -5.33 44.63 -8.09
C ARG A 493 -4.00 45.04 -7.46
N ALA A 494 -3.47 46.21 -7.77
CA ALA A 494 -2.22 46.73 -7.21
C ALA A 494 -2.30 46.88 -5.66
N ALA A 495 -3.44 47.33 -5.13
CA ALA A 495 -3.66 47.44 -3.70
C ALA A 495 -3.66 46.08 -3.00
N LEU A 496 -4.22 45.04 -3.62
CA LEU A 496 -4.36 43.70 -3.02
C LEU A 496 -3.12 42.82 -3.19
N GLN A 497 -2.30 43.03 -4.20
CA GLN A 497 -1.22 42.15 -4.62
C GLN A 497 -0.23 41.82 -3.47
N SER A 498 0.25 42.87 -2.78
CA SER A 498 1.23 42.70 -1.70
C SER A 498 0.67 41.87 -0.57
N ASP A 499 -0.54 42.14 -0.13
CA ASP A 499 -1.17 41.49 1.02
C ASP A 499 -1.49 40.03 0.71
N LYS A 500 -2.00 39.73 -0.51
CA LYS A 500 -2.29 38.36 -0.93
C LYS A 500 -1.01 37.50 -1.04
N ILE A 501 0.07 38.03 -1.59
CA ILE A 501 1.36 37.35 -1.68
C ILE A 501 2.00 37.16 -0.28
N GLN A 502 1.83 38.13 0.62
CA GLN A 502 2.30 38.01 1.98
C GLN A 502 1.51 36.95 2.76
N ALA A 503 0.19 36.91 2.59
CA ALA A 503 -0.66 35.84 3.15
C ALA A 503 -0.27 34.45 2.62
N ALA A 504 -0.03 34.31 1.29
CA ALA A 504 0.47 33.09 0.70
C ALA A 504 1.81 32.65 1.29
N THR A 505 2.74 33.60 1.45
CA THR A 505 4.05 33.35 2.09
C THR A 505 3.89 32.84 3.52
N SER A 506 2.99 33.44 4.31
CA SER A 506 2.71 33.02 5.68
C SER A 506 2.12 31.61 5.74
N LYS A 507 1.21 31.26 4.82
CA LYS A 507 0.63 29.92 4.71
C LYS A 507 1.70 28.87 4.39
N ILE A 508 2.61 29.17 3.43
CA ILE A 508 3.73 28.29 3.12
C ILE A 508 4.65 28.10 4.33
N LYS A 509 5.02 29.19 5.02
CA LYS A 509 5.84 29.10 6.23
C LYS A 509 5.19 28.27 7.32
N THR A 510 3.90 28.42 7.53
CA THR A 510 3.15 27.63 8.53
C THR A 510 3.12 26.15 8.14
N ALA A 511 2.91 25.84 6.86
CA ALA A 511 2.84 24.46 6.37
C ALA A 511 4.19 23.72 6.41
N TYR A 512 5.29 24.42 6.15
CA TYR A 512 6.63 23.82 6.07
C TYR A 512 7.48 24.01 7.33
N GLY A 513 7.17 24.95 8.20
CA GLY A 513 7.93 25.22 9.44
C GLY A 513 9.43 25.42 9.16
N GLU A 514 10.27 24.62 9.82
CA GLU A 514 11.73 24.66 9.65
C GLU A 514 12.21 24.20 8.26
N LYS A 515 11.38 23.48 7.52
CA LYS A 515 11.69 23.03 6.15
C LYS A 515 11.38 24.08 5.09
N PHE A 516 10.92 25.27 5.49
CA PHE A 516 10.65 26.37 4.59
C PHE A 516 11.93 26.86 3.91
N ASP A 517 11.93 26.93 2.57
CA ASP A 517 13.06 27.44 1.80
C ASP A 517 12.70 28.75 1.11
N PRO A 518 13.33 29.86 1.49
CA PRO A 518 13.08 31.17 0.90
C PRO A 518 13.52 31.28 -0.57
N LEU A 519 14.51 30.48 -1.03
CA LEU A 519 14.95 30.49 -2.42
C LEU A 519 13.90 29.83 -3.32
N ILE A 520 13.33 28.70 -2.89
CA ILE A 520 12.23 28.06 -3.60
C ILE A 520 11.03 29.01 -3.71
N LEU A 521 10.73 29.78 -2.65
CA LEU A 521 9.66 30.76 -2.69
C LEU A 521 9.95 31.90 -3.67
N PHE A 522 11.17 32.42 -3.68
CA PHE A 522 11.59 33.47 -4.62
C PHE A 522 11.42 33.01 -6.05
N ASP A 523 11.94 31.82 -6.40
CA ASP A 523 11.79 31.24 -7.72
C ASP A 523 10.32 30.98 -8.09
N SER A 524 9.51 30.51 -7.13
CA SER A 524 8.09 30.27 -7.37
C SER A 524 7.30 31.54 -7.70
N LYS A 525 7.63 32.64 -7.06
CA LYS A 525 7.04 33.96 -7.37
C LYS A 525 7.41 34.42 -8.78
N ARG A 526 8.69 34.25 -9.17
CA ARG A 526 9.17 34.58 -10.50
C ARG A 526 8.49 33.73 -11.56
N ASP A 527 8.42 32.42 -11.37
CA ASP A 527 7.77 31.50 -12.31
C ASP A 527 6.30 31.86 -12.55
N VAL A 528 5.56 32.20 -11.49
CA VAL A 528 4.14 32.60 -11.65
C VAL A 528 4.02 33.91 -12.41
N THR A 529 4.92 34.86 -12.18
CA THR A 529 4.95 36.11 -12.97
C THR A 529 5.22 35.83 -14.45
N ASP A 530 6.18 34.94 -14.74
CA ASP A 530 6.50 34.52 -16.10
C ASP A 530 5.34 33.79 -16.78
N LEU A 531 4.66 32.88 -16.06
CA LEU A 531 3.49 32.12 -16.54
C LEU A 531 2.31 33.05 -16.89
N LEU A 532 2.12 34.10 -16.11
CA LEU A 532 1.03 35.07 -16.34
C LEU A 532 1.42 36.18 -17.35
N HIS A 533 2.67 36.21 -17.82
CA HIS A 533 3.20 37.29 -18.71
C HIS A 533 3.00 38.70 -18.14
N GLU A 534 3.11 38.82 -16.80
CA GLU A 534 2.76 40.06 -16.07
C GLU A 534 3.86 41.13 -16.05
N GLU A 535 5.05 40.92 -16.60
CA GLU A 535 6.07 41.98 -16.66
C GLU A 535 5.55 43.21 -17.39
N SER A 536 4.76 43.04 -18.46
CA SER A 536 4.15 44.15 -19.20
C SER A 536 3.01 44.83 -18.42
N GLU A 537 2.23 44.04 -17.64
CA GLU A 537 1.15 44.56 -16.76
C GLU A 537 1.71 45.30 -15.55
N ALA A 538 2.71 44.75 -14.88
CA ALA A 538 3.37 45.38 -13.74
C ALA A 538 3.99 46.76 -14.13
N ARG A 539 4.64 46.83 -15.29
CA ARG A 539 5.15 48.10 -15.82
C ARG A 539 4.02 49.07 -16.21
N SER A 540 2.90 48.56 -16.68
CA SER A 540 1.71 49.37 -17.01
C SER A 540 1.05 49.90 -15.73
N ILE A 541 0.94 49.09 -14.68
CA ILE A 541 0.44 49.51 -13.37
C ILE A 541 1.34 50.60 -12.76
N GLN A 542 2.66 50.46 -12.79
CA GLN A 542 3.60 51.45 -12.29
C GLN A 542 3.49 52.77 -13.06
N ARG A 543 3.40 52.73 -14.41
CA ARG A 543 3.20 53.91 -15.22
C ARG A 543 1.88 54.60 -14.91
N TYR A 544 0.79 53.85 -14.79
CA TYR A 544 -0.52 54.37 -14.43
C TYR A 544 -0.53 55.03 -13.05
N LEU A 545 0.01 54.39 -12.03
CA LEU A 545 0.12 54.95 -10.68
C LEU A 545 0.97 56.24 -10.68
N HIS A 546 2.07 56.26 -11.44
CA HIS A 546 2.91 57.43 -11.57
C HIS A 546 2.19 58.58 -12.27
N GLN A 547 1.45 58.32 -13.35
CA GLN A 547 0.63 59.31 -14.03
C GLN A 547 -0.52 59.82 -13.15
N LYS A 548 -1.18 58.95 -12.40
CA LYS A 548 -2.24 59.31 -11.47
C LYS A 548 -1.71 60.23 -10.37
N TYR A 549 -0.55 59.87 -9.80
CA TYR A 549 0.13 60.69 -8.80
C TYR A 549 0.47 62.09 -9.33
N GLN A 550 1.05 62.18 -10.51
CA GLN A 550 1.35 63.45 -11.19
C GLN A 550 0.07 64.31 -11.47
N ARG A 551 -1.02 63.67 -11.91
CA ARG A 551 -2.31 64.36 -12.12
C ARG A 551 -2.91 64.89 -10.81
N THR A 552 -2.75 64.14 -9.75
CA THR A 552 -3.25 64.55 -8.40
C THR A 552 -2.44 65.71 -7.88
N GLN A 553 -1.10 65.68 -7.98
CA GLN A 553 -0.25 66.82 -7.64
C GLN A 553 -0.58 68.07 -8.45
N GLN A 554 -0.72 67.96 -9.76
CA GLN A 554 -1.11 69.08 -10.61
C GLN A 554 -2.49 69.64 -10.28
N LYS A 555 -3.44 68.81 -9.81
CA LYS A 555 -4.74 69.30 -9.30
C LYS A 555 -4.62 69.98 -7.96
N MET A 556 -3.74 69.51 -7.09
CA MET A 556 -3.48 70.20 -5.79
C MET A 556 -2.78 71.53 -5.99
N ASP A 557 -1.78 71.60 -6.91
CA ASP A 557 -1.07 72.83 -7.22
C ASP A 557 -2.00 73.86 -7.92
N LYS A 558 -2.95 73.39 -8.73
CA LYS A 558 -3.97 74.29 -9.33
C LYS A 558 -5.00 74.75 -8.29
N ARG A 559 -5.31 73.98 -7.27
CA ARG A 559 -6.20 74.40 -6.16
C ARG A 559 -5.51 75.40 -5.23
N SER A 560 -4.23 75.18 -4.87
CA SER A 560 -3.45 76.11 -4.08
C SER A 560 -3.27 77.48 -4.77
N LYS A 561 -3.03 77.49 -6.08
CA LYS A 561 -2.96 78.71 -6.89
C LYS A 561 -4.29 79.41 -7.08
N ARG A 562 -5.44 78.82 -6.82
CA ARG A 562 -6.77 79.45 -6.85
C ARG A 562 -7.23 79.93 -5.48
N GLN A 563 -6.55 79.55 -4.39
CA GLN A 563 -6.85 80.00 -3.05
C GLN A 563 -5.93 81.14 -2.57
N ASP A 564 -5.02 81.63 -3.42
CA ASP A 564 -4.18 82.80 -3.14
C ASP A 564 -4.58 83.94 -4.09
N PRO A 565 -5.55 84.82 -3.70
CA PRO A 565 -6.04 85.92 -4.54
C PRO A 565 -5.13 87.18 -4.54
N GLU A 566 -3.97 87.11 -3.81
CA GLU A 566 -3.04 88.24 -3.77
C GLU A 566 -1.65 87.83 -4.29
N ARG A 567 -1.57 87.64 -5.66
CA ARG A 567 -0.36 87.87 -6.47
C ARG A 567 -0.71 88.02 -7.93
#